data_6192fd0d157cd717a8aeffa8e87dea8a
#
_entry.id   6192fd0d157cd717a8aeffa8e87dea8a
#
_cell.length_a   1.000
_cell.length_b   1.000
_cell.length_c   1.000
_cell.angle_alpha   90.00
_cell.angle_beta   90.00
_cell.angle_gamma   90.00
#
_symmetry.space_group_name_H-M   'P 1'
#
loop_
_entity.id
_entity.type
_entity.pdbx_description
1 polymer ?
#
loop_
_entity_poly.entity_id
_entity_poly.type
_entity_poly.pdbx_seq_one_letter_code
_entity_poly.pdbx_strand_id
1 'polypeptide(L)'
;MEELYKVKGLLNAGFVGQITYTVCLPAKCSKLDICMKFSKQHFPSADLVPLEELKEFCKKEYGISLGENDDEALDNCLHNMKTEIHLMATLNYEFIGCIHKQKLERHMIFSASELSEGCVRPDSLEGVLKVTVLVFNVLMDETPYEVSVHINREEK
;
A
#
# COMPACT_ATOMS: atom_id res chain seq x y z
N MET A 1 2.88 10.93 -19.52
CA MET A 1 3.76 9.90 -18.94
C MET A 1 3.47 8.58 -19.63
N GLU A 2 4.51 7.82 -19.92
CA GLU A 2 4.45 6.46 -20.51
C GLU A 2 4.24 5.45 -19.38
N GLU A 3 3.28 4.51 -19.51
CA GLU A 3 3.16 3.37 -18.60
C GLU A 3 4.24 2.34 -18.96
N LEU A 4 5.20 2.15 -18.08
CA LEU A 4 6.30 1.21 -18.26
C LEU A 4 5.96 -0.18 -17.74
N TYR A 5 5.18 -0.25 -16.66
CA TYR A 5 4.82 -1.49 -15.99
C TYR A 5 3.49 -1.38 -15.28
N LYS A 6 2.74 -2.47 -15.29
CA LYS A 6 1.48 -2.57 -14.55
C LYS A 6 1.19 -4.01 -14.16
N VAL A 7 0.78 -4.21 -12.93
CA VAL A 7 0.37 -5.52 -12.40
C VAL A 7 -0.83 -5.39 -11.49
N LYS A 8 -1.68 -6.39 -11.50
CA LYS A 8 -2.83 -6.52 -10.60
C LYS A 8 -2.72 -7.84 -9.85
N GLY A 9 -3.16 -7.85 -8.61
CA GLY A 9 -3.22 -9.04 -7.79
C GLY A 9 -4.41 -9.03 -6.84
N LEU A 10 -4.60 -10.16 -6.18
CA LEU A 10 -5.60 -10.37 -5.14
C LEU A 10 -4.90 -10.86 -3.88
N LEU A 11 -5.33 -10.33 -2.73
CA LEU A 11 -4.89 -10.75 -1.41
C LEU A 11 -6.06 -11.40 -0.68
N ASN A 12 -5.77 -12.47 0.05
CA ASN A 12 -6.77 -13.11 0.89
C ASN A 12 -6.63 -12.67 2.35
N ALA A 13 -7.72 -12.75 3.09
CA ALA A 13 -7.76 -12.42 4.51
C ALA A 13 -6.65 -13.16 5.27
N GLY A 14 -5.99 -12.43 6.17
CA GLY A 14 -4.90 -12.95 7.00
C GLY A 14 -3.54 -13.06 6.30
N PHE A 15 -3.43 -12.69 5.01
CA PHE A 15 -2.11 -12.64 4.36
C PHE A 15 -1.23 -11.55 4.98
N VAL A 16 -0.01 -11.94 5.34
CA VAL A 16 1.05 -11.04 5.81
C VAL A 16 2.33 -11.39 5.05
N GLY A 17 2.98 -10.38 4.48
CA GLY A 17 4.21 -10.63 3.71
C GLY A 17 4.61 -9.50 2.79
N GLN A 18 5.49 -9.80 1.86
CA GLN A 18 6.04 -8.87 0.90
C GLN A 18 5.89 -9.42 -0.51
N ILE A 19 5.47 -8.55 -1.43
CA ILE A 19 5.41 -8.85 -2.86
C ILE A 19 6.27 -7.83 -3.57
N THR A 20 7.35 -8.27 -4.22
CA THR A 20 8.30 -7.39 -4.90
C THR A 20 8.26 -7.59 -6.40
N TYR A 21 8.13 -6.48 -7.11
CA TYR A 21 8.19 -6.41 -8.57
C TYR A 21 9.48 -5.72 -8.97
N THR A 22 10.20 -6.33 -9.91
CA THR A 22 11.45 -5.78 -10.44
C THR A 22 11.20 -5.24 -11.84
N VAL A 23 11.51 -3.96 -12.03
CA VAL A 23 11.29 -3.23 -13.28
C VAL A 23 12.60 -2.60 -13.72
N CYS A 24 12.93 -2.72 -15.01
CA CYS A 24 14.09 -2.03 -15.57
C CYS A 24 13.67 -0.61 -15.99
N LEU A 25 14.23 0.40 -15.33
CA LEU A 25 14.08 1.78 -15.76
C LEU A 25 15.08 2.06 -16.91
N PRO A 26 14.58 2.57 -18.06
CA PRO A 26 15.48 2.94 -19.15
C PRO A 26 16.34 4.16 -18.77
N ALA A 27 17.47 4.30 -19.44
CA ALA A 27 18.30 5.49 -19.28
C ALA A 27 17.54 6.78 -19.65
N LYS A 28 17.94 7.89 -19.01
CA LYS A 28 17.40 9.24 -19.27
C LYS A 28 15.90 9.40 -18.92
N CYS A 29 15.46 8.83 -17.80
CA CYS A 29 14.18 9.19 -17.22
C CYS A 29 14.29 10.54 -16.50
N SER A 30 13.39 11.47 -16.81
CA SER A 30 13.28 12.77 -16.14
C SER A 30 12.24 12.79 -15.03
N LYS A 31 11.29 11.86 -15.09
CA LYS A 31 10.26 11.67 -14.06
C LYS A 31 9.90 10.19 -13.91
N LEU A 32 9.71 9.78 -12.65
CA LEU A 32 9.22 8.46 -12.25
C LEU A 32 7.99 8.68 -11.35
N ASP A 33 6.92 7.97 -11.61
CA ASP A 33 5.75 7.87 -10.74
C ASP A 33 5.43 6.39 -10.51
N ILE A 34 5.53 5.97 -9.25
CA ILE A 34 5.15 4.63 -8.80
C ILE A 34 3.81 4.77 -8.10
N CYS A 35 2.77 4.19 -8.67
CA CYS A 35 1.41 4.23 -8.13
C CYS A 35 1.00 2.88 -7.59
N MET A 36 0.38 2.88 -6.41
CA MET A 36 -0.31 1.72 -5.85
C MET A 36 -1.75 2.07 -5.56
N LYS A 37 -2.67 1.19 -5.98
CA LYS A 37 -4.10 1.26 -5.66
C LYS A 37 -4.54 -0.04 -5.02
N PHE A 38 -5.41 0.06 -4.03
CA PHE A 38 -6.11 -1.09 -3.46
C PHE A 38 -7.50 -0.70 -2.99
N SER A 39 -8.35 -1.67 -2.71
CA SER A 39 -9.68 -1.45 -2.18
C SER A 39 -9.98 -2.41 -1.03
N LYS A 40 -11.20 -2.42 -0.55
CA LYS A 40 -11.62 -3.22 0.62
C LYS A 40 -10.77 -2.92 1.87
N GLN A 41 -10.50 -1.66 2.12
CA GLN A 41 -9.70 -1.23 3.27
C GLN A 41 -10.40 -1.50 4.60
N HIS A 42 -11.72 -1.33 4.65
CA HIS A 42 -12.56 -1.54 5.81
C HIS A 42 -13.70 -2.50 5.48
N PHE A 43 -14.26 -3.14 6.49
CA PHE A 43 -15.52 -3.87 6.31
C PHE A 43 -16.64 -2.88 5.93
N PRO A 44 -17.45 -3.17 4.90
CA PRO A 44 -18.50 -2.27 4.45
C PRO A 44 -19.70 -2.18 5.43
N SER A 45 -19.88 -3.18 6.32
CA SER A 45 -20.87 -3.17 7.38
C SER A 45 -20.48 -4.09 8.54
N ALA A 46 -21.04 -3.85 9.73
CA ALA A 46 -20.82 -4.67 10.91
C ALA A 46 -21.28 -6.13 10.72
N ASP A 47 -22.28 -6.37 9.89
CA ASP A 47 -22.82 -7.70 9.63
C ASP A 47 -21.84 -8.65 8.91
N LEU A 48 -20.83 -8.09 8.25
CA LEU A 48 -19.80 -8.86 7.54
C LEU A 48 -18.57 -9.16 8.41
N VAL A 49 -18.55 -8.68 9.64
CA VAL A 49 -17.43 -8.91 10.55
C VAL A 49 -17.69 -10.19 11.34
N PRO A 50 -16.75 -11.14 11.34
CA PRO A 50 -16.81 -12.24 12.28
C PRO A 50 -16.76 -11.69 13.71
N LEU A 51 -17.86 -11.81 14.47
CA LEU A 51 -18.01 -11.18 15.78
C LEU A 51 -16.90 -11.60 16.76
N GLU A 52 -16.48 -12.85 16.71
CA GLU A 52 -15.43 -13.36 17.59
C GLU A 52 -14.06 -12.74 17.28
N GLU A 53 -13.72 -12.59 15.99
CA GLU A 53 -12.47 -11.92 15.56
C GLU A 53 -12.47 -10.45 15.98
N LEU A 54 -13.62 -9.79 15.90
CA LEU A 54 -13.77 -8.40 16.35
C LEU A 54 -13.58 -8.28 17.86
N LYS A 55 -14.16 -9.18 18.64
CA LYS A 55 -13.98 -9.23 20.10
C LYS A 55 -12.51 -9.45 20.48
N GLU A 56 -11.83 -10.38 19.82
CA GLU A 56 -10.41 -10.63 20.03
C GLU A 56 -9.57 -9.41 19.68
N PHE A 57 -9.84 -8.77 18.55
CA PHE A 57 -9.17 -7.54 18.13
C PHE A 57 -9.33 -6.43 19.15
N CYS A 58 -10.55 -6.14 19.59
CA CYS A 58 -10.82 -5.10 20.58
C CYS A 58 -10.14 -5.39 21.93
N LYS A 59 -10.12 -6.65 22.36
CA LYS A 59 -9.45 -7.05 23.59
C LYS A 59 -7.93 -6.88 23.49
N LYS A 60 -7.35 -7.30 22.36
CA LYS A 60 -5.89 -7.26 22.13
C LYS A 60 -5.38 -5.83 21.96
N GLU A 61 -6.02 -5.03 21.11
CA GLU A 61 -5.53 -3.70 20.73
C GLU A 61 -5.95 -2.60 21.73
N TYR A 62 -7.11 -2.75 22.36
CA TYR A 62 -7.67 -1.70 23.23
C TYR A 62 -7.89 -2.14 24.68
N GLY A 63 -7.71 -3.42 25.00
CA GLY A 63 -8.02 -3.96 26.33
C GLY A 63 -9.52 -3.94 26.67
N ILE A 64 -10.39 -3.81 25.65
CA ILE A 64 -11.84 -3.68 25.79
C ILE A 64 -12.49 -5.05 25.60
N SER A 65 -13.25 -5.52 26.61
CA SER A 65 -14.14 -6.67 26.47
C SER A 65 -15.51 -6.20 26.04
N LEU A 66 -15.93 -6.54 24.79
CA LEU A 66 -17.24 -6.17 24.25
C LEU A 66 -18.34 -7.03 24.86
N GLY A 67 -19.33 -6.37 25.48
CA GLY A 67 -20.58 -6.96 25.93
C GLY A 67 -21.71 -6.83 24.88
N GLU A 68 -22.90 -7.32 25.21
CA GLU A 68 -24.05 -7.37 24.29
C GLU A 68 -24.63 -5.99 23.92
N ASN A 69 -24.25 -4.90 24.61
CA ASN A 69 -24.80 -3.54 24.43
C ASN A 69 -23.74 -2.47 24.16
N ASP A 70 -22.55 -2.84 23.71
CA ASP A 70 -21.43 -1.91 23.47
C ASP A 70 -21.35 -1.47 22.00
N ASP A 71 -22.46 -0.97 21.42
CA ASP A 71 -22.53 -0.57 20.01
C ASP A 71 -21.51 0.50 19.63
N GLU A 72 -21.28 1.49 20.50
CA GLU A 72 -20.29 2.55 20.26
C GLU A 72 -18.84 2.00 20.26
N ALA A 73 -18.52 1.12 21.20
CA ALA A 73 -17.22 0.46 21.26
C ALA A 73 -17.01 -0.46 20.06
N LEU A 74 -18.06 -1.14 19.61
CA LEU A 74 -18.05 -1.96 18.41
C LEU A 74 -17.77 -1.13 17.17
N ASP A 75 -18.45 -0.02 16.98
CA ASP A 75 -18.24 0.90 15.85
C ASP A 75 -16.83 1.46 15.84
N ASN A 76 -16.28 1.82 17.00
CA ASN A 76 -14.90 2.29 17.10
C ASN A 76 -13.89 1.19 16.72
N CYS A 77 -14.11 -0.04 17.14
CA CYS A 77 -13.27 -1.17 16.74
C CYS A 77 -13.34 -1.41 15.24
N LEU A 78 -14.51 -1.38 14.63
CA LEU A 78 -14.70 -1.52 13.20
C LEU A 78 -13.97 -0.45 12.38
N HIS A 79 -14.01 0.81 12.84
CA HIS A 79 -13.29 1.91 12.19
C HIS A 79 -11.76 1.74 12.26
N ASN A 80 -11.26 1.10 13.29
CA ASN A 80 -9.82 0.88 13.48
C ASN A 80 -9.31 -0.40 12.81
N MET A 81 -10.18 -1.37 12.52
CA MET A 81 -9.83 -2.54 11.71
C MET A 81 -9.68 -2.12 10.24
N LYS A 82 -8.52 -2.39 9.68
CA LYS A 82 -8.23 -2.05 8.29
C LYS A 82 -7.28 -3.03 7.64
N THR A 83 -7.43 -3.18 6.34
CA THR A 83 -6.37 -3.72 5.50
C THR A 83 -5.23 -2.72 5.48
N GLU A 84 -4.05 -3.16 5.90
CA GLU A 84 -2.87 -2.31 6.03
C GLU A 84 -1.77 -2.76 5.07
N ILE A 85 -1.50 -1.91 4.10
CA ILE A 85 -0.52 -2.13 3.05
C ILE A 85 0.38 -0.89 2.96
N HIS A 86 1.69 -1.08 2.92
CA HIS A 86 2.65 -0.02 2.65
C HIS A 86 3.29 -0.22 1.28
N LEU A 87 3.76 0.85 0.69
CA LEU A 87 4.49 0.85 -0.57
C LEU A 87 5.94 1.26 -0.32
N MET A 88 6.88 0.43 -0.72
CA MET A 88 8.32 0.70 -0.61
C MET A 88 8.98 0.55 -1.97
N ALA A 89 10.01 1.34 -2.22
CA ALA A 89 10.81 1.23 -3.43
C ALA A 89 12.31 1.34 -3.16
N THR A 90 13.06 0.58 -3.95
CA THR A 90 14.52 0.70 -4.06
C THR A 90 14.92 0.87 -5.52
N LEU A 91 15.96 1.64 -5.78
CA LEU A 91 16.57 1.80 -7.11
C LEU A 91 18.04 1.43 -7.01
N ASN A 92 18.48 0.51 -7.86
CA ASN A 92 19.86 -0.02 -7.84
C ASN A 92 20.28 -0.50 -6.43
N TYR A 93 19.34 -1.16 -5.72
CA TYR A 93 19.49 -1.68 -4.35
C TYR A 93 19.54 -0.62 -3.24
N GLU A 94 19.43 0.66 -3.58
CA GLU A 94 19.34 1.74 -2.60
C GLU A 94 17.90 2.12 -2.32
N PHE A 95 17.57 2.37 -1.05
CA PHE A 95 16.24 2.81 -0.64
C PHE A 95 15.93 4.18 -1.22
N ILE A 96 14.77 4.30 -1.88
CA ILE A 96 14.31 5.59 -2.43
C ILE A 96 12.98 6.07 -1.83
N GLY A 97 12.24 5.23 -1.12
CA GLY A 97 11.04 5.70 -0.43
C GLY A 97 10.19 4.61 0.17
N CYS A 98 9.36 5.03 1.14
CA CYS A 98 8.31 4.22 1.72
C CYS A 98 7.11 5.09 2.09
N ILE A 99 5.90 4.69 1.70
CA ILE A 99 4.65 5.38 2.03
C ILE A 99 3.83 4.52 2.98
N HIS A 100 3.64 5.05 4.20
CA HIS A 100 2.84 4.43 5.26
C HIS A 100 1.40 4.94 5.29
N LYS A 101 1.12 6.12 4.72
CA LYS A 101 -0.21 6.72 4.72
C LYS A 101 -1.22 5.79 4.06
N GLN A 102 -2.29 5.47 4.78
CA GLN A 102 -3.30 4.50 4.38
C GLN A 102 -4.35 5.08 3.41
N LYS A 103 -3.88 5.68 2.30
CA LYS A 103 -4.74 6.09 1.18
C LYS A 103 -4.94 4.91 0.23
N LEU A 104 -6.13 4.79 -0.34
CA LEU A 104 -6.45 3.75 -1.33
C LEU A 104 -5.65 3.89 -2.64
N GLU A 105 -5.23 5.10 -2.95
CA GLU A 105 -4.31 5.42 -4.05
C GLU A 105 -3.13 6.21 -3.52
N ARG A 106 -1.93 5.79 -3.88
CA ARG A 106 -0.66 6.36 -3.41
C ARG A 106 0.30 6.50 -4.56
N HIS A 107 1.03 7.60 -4.55
CA HIS A 107 2.04 7.92 -5.55
C HIS A 107 3.38 8.21 -4.89
N MET A 108 4.44 7.60 -5.41
CA MET A 108 5.83 8.02 -5.20
C MET A 108 6.32 8.72 -6.45
N ILE A 109 6.46 10.02 -6.38
CA ILE A 109 6.85 10.87 -7.52
C ILE A 109 8.28 11.35 -7.31
N PHE A 110 9.09 11.17 -8.35
CA PHE A 110 10.47 11.60 -8.40
C PHE A 110 10.70 12.40 -9.69
N SER A 111 11.11 13.65 -9.56
CA SER A 111 11.53 14.49 -10.68
C SER A 111 12.43 15.60 -10.18
N ALA A 112 13.01 16.42 -11.07
CA ALA A 112 13.79 17.57 -10.67
C ALA A 112 13.00 18.55 -9.77
N SER A 113 11.71 18.74 -10.06
CA SER A 113 10.82 19.71 -9.39
C SER A 113 9.94 19.12 -8.32
N GLU A 114 9.77 17.80 -8.24
CA GLU A 114 8.81 17.14 -7.36
C GLU A 114 9.40 15.91 -6.71
N LEU A 115 9.21 15.78 -5.41
CA LEU A 115 9.55 14.60 -4.61
C LEU A 115 8.45 14.34 -3.60
N SER A 116 7.86 13.14 -3.62
CA SER A 116 6.83 12.78 -2.66
C SER A 116 7.38 12.68 -1.24
N GLU A 117 6.52 12.99 -0.26
CA GLU A 117 6.82 12.79 1.16
C GLU A 117 7.16 11.31 1.44
N GLY A 118 8.17 11.06 2.25
CA GLY A 118 8.65 9.71 2.57
C GLY A 118 9.61 9.14 1.52
N CYS A 119 10.01 9.95 0.53
CA CYS A 119 10.95 9.57 -0.51
C CYS A 119 12.28 10.31 -0.39
N VAL A 120 13.32 9.67 -0.90
CA VAL A 120 14.69 10.20 -1.01
C VAL A 120 15.06 10.27 -2.48
N ARG A 121 15.58 11.38 -2.92
CA ARG A 121 15.98 11.59 -4.33
C ARG A 121 17.18 10.72 -4.68
N PRO A 122 17.07 9.82 -5.66
CA PRO A 122 18.22 9.09 -6.16
C PRO A 122 19.08 10.00 -7.07
N ASP A 123 20.33 9.63 -7.28
CA ASP A 123 21.25 10.37 -8.15
C ASP A 123 20.82 10.34 -9.63
N SER A 124 20.22 9.24 -10.05
CA SER A 124 19.65 9.09 -11.40
C SER A 124 18.37 8.23 -11.35
N LEU A 125 17.49 8.41 -12.34
CA LEU A 125 16.27 7.61 -12.52
C LEU A 125 16.49 6.57 -13.63
N GLU A 126 17.43 5.66 -13.42
CA GLU A 126 17.73 4.58 -14.37
C GLU A 126 18.19 3.31 -13.63
N GLY A 127 18.02 2.14 -14.23
CA GLY A 127 18.52 0.88 -13.72
C GLY A 127 17.45 -0.01 -13.11
N VAL A 128 17.75 -0.70 -12.02
CA VAL A 128 16.90 -1.74 -11.43
C VAL A 128 16.00 -1.14 -10.36
N LEU A 129 14.73 -0.93 -10.68
CA LEU A 129 13.69 -0.52 -9.74
C LEU A 129 13.04 -1.76 -9.13
N LYS A 130 13.00 -1.83 -7.81
CA LYS A 130 12.18 -2.81 -7.08
C LYS A 130 11.06 -2.07 -6.35
N VAL A 131 9.84 -2.45 -6.63
CA VAL A 131 8.62 -1.95 -5.97
C VAL A 131 8.08 -3.04 -5.09
N THR A 132 7.99 -2.79 -3.79
CA THR A 132 7.56 -3.76 -2.79
C THR A 132 6.26 -3.33 -2.14
N VAL A 133 5.26 -4.19 -2.23
CA VAL A 133 4.01 -4.11 -1.50
C VAL A 133 4.21 -4.83 -0.17
N LEU A 134 4.22 -4.07 0.93
CA LEU A 134 4.36 -4.59 2.29
C LEU A 134 2.97 -4.78 2.88
N VAL A 135 2.56 -6.03 3.09
CA VAL A 135 1.23 -6.36 3.59
C VAL A 135 1.32 -6.74 5.06
N PHE A 136 0.69 -5.93 5.91
CA PHE A 136 0.66 -6.14 7.36
C PHE A 136 -0.63 -6.79 7.82
N ASN A 137 -1.73 -6.52 7.14
CA ASN A 137 -3.03 -7.09 7.43
C ASN A 137 -3.94 -7.02 6.20
N VAL A 138 -4.76 -8.05 6.00
CA VAL A 138 -5.83 -8.10 5.00
C VAL A 138 -7.10 -8.57 5.68
N LEU A 139 -8.16 -7.76 5.64
CA LEU A 139 -9.42 -8.07 6.32
C LEU A 139 -10.30 -9.05 5.56
N MET A 140 -10.32 -8.97 4.24
CA MET A 140 -11.27 -9.70 3.40
C MET A 140 -10.57 -10.41 2.27
N ASP A 141 -11.11 -11.57 1.90
CA ASP A 141 -10.69 -12.31 0.71
C ASP A 141 -10.89 -11.50 -0.58
N GLU A 142 -10.10 -11.82 -1.58
CA GLU A 142 -10.13 -11.18 -2.89
C GLU A 142 -9.98 -9.64 -2.81
N THR A 143 -9.14 -9.16 -1.89
CA THR A 143 -8.77 -7.74 -1.82
C THR A 143 -7.87 -7.39 -2.99
N PRO A 144 -8.37 -6.58 -3.96
CA PRO A 144 -7.60 -6.27 -5.15
C PRO A 144 -6.58 -5.18 -4.88
N TYR A 145 -5.42 -5.31 -5.53
CA TYR A 145 -4.42 -4.25 -5.59
C TYR A 145 -3.86 -4.13 -7.01
N GLU A 146 -3.35 -2.97 -7.32
CA GLU A 146 -2.67 -2.65 -8.57
C GLU A 146 -1.41 -1.87 -8.25
N VAL A 147 -0.31 -2.22 -8.92
CA VAL A 147 0.93 -1.44 -8.94
C VAL A 147 1.21 -1.05 -10.37
N SER A 148 1.51 0.23 -10.60
CA SER A 148 1.92 0.74 -11.91
C SER A 148 3.12 1.66 -11.78
N VAL A 149 3.95 1.67 -12.82
CA VAL A 149 5.14 2.50 -12.94
C VAL A 149 5.04 3.31 -14.22
N HIS A 150 5.08 4.62 -14.09
CA HIS A 150 5.02 5.57 -15.20
C HIS A 150 6.29 6.43 -15.24
N ILE A 151 6.74 6.73 -16.43
CA ILE A 151 7.95 7.54 -16.64
C ILE A 151 7.72 8.67 -17.66
N ASN A 152 8.51 9.73 -17.54
CA ASN A 152 8.84 10.62 -18.66
C ASN A 152 10.29 10.39 -19.04
N ARG A 153 10.57 10.37 -20.32
CA ARG A 153 11.96 10.37 -20.83
C ARG A 153 12.42 11.81 -21.05
N GLU A 154 13.70 12.05 -20.92
CA GLU A 154 14.30 13.31 -21.34
C GLU A 154 14.10 13.46 -22.85
N GLU A 155 13.62 14.63 -23.26
CA GLU A 155 13.60 14.98 -24.68
C GLU A 155 15.05 15.11 -25.18
N LYS A 156 15.28 14.60 -26.39
CA LYS A 156 16.59 14.65 -27.03
C LYS A 156 16.95 16.08 -27.47
#